data_846379ed83fb8fa27dc12f1e14844799
#
_entry.id   846379ed83fb8fa27dc12f1e14844799
#
_cell.length_a   1.000
_cell.length_b   1.000
_cell.length_c   1.000
_cell.angle_alpha   90.00
_cell.angle_beta   90.00
_cell.angle_gamma   90.00
#
_symmetry.space_group_name_H-M   'P 1'
#
loop_
_entity.id
_entity.type
_entity.pdbx_description
1 polymer ?
#
loop_
_entity_poly.entity_id
_entity_poly.type
_entity_poly.pdbx_seq_one_letter_code
_entity_poly.pdbx_strand_id
1 'polypeptide(L)'
;MFEGATINFWVNQNRNPKSRFYGFDTFTGLREEWKNLVGHRPSSTWNCEGNVPEINDERIQFFKGLFQNTIDKFLKNYEPQKNIVIHNDSDLYTSSLYLLTRLHDIIKKDTIIIFDEFNNVMDEFRALDNYCASYYRKYKVIGVTDDFYQHVAIQFD
;
A
#
# COMPACT_ATOMS: atom_id res chain seq x y z
N MET A 1 -4.13 3.07 -5.90
CA MET A 1 -3.51 4.24 -6.60
C MET A 1 -4.51 5.00 -7.48
N PHE A 2 -5.37 4.30 -8.24
CA PHE A 2 -6.39 4.89 -9.12
C PHE A 2 -5.89 6.14 -9.86
N GLU A 3 -6.55 7.29 -9.72
CA GLU A 3 -6.15 8.56 -10.39
C GLU A 3 -4.96 9.27 -9.73
N GLY A 4 -4.34 8.68 -8.74
CA GLY A 4 -3.12 9.19 -8.09
C GLY A 4 -3.36 10.21 -6.98
N ALA A 5 -4.59 10.35 -6.47
CA ALA A 5 -4.90 11.31 -5.41
C ALA A 5 -4.02 11.12 -4.15
N THR A 6 -3.86 9.87 -3.71
CA THR A 6 -3.07 9.53 -2.52
C THR A 6 -1.59 9.88 -2.67
N ILE A 7 -0.95 9.52 -3.79
CA ILE A 7 0.47 9.85 -3.99
C ILE A 7 0.68 11.35 -4.15
N ASN A 8 -0.25 12.04 -4.81
CA ASN A 8 -0.21 13.49 -4.95
C ASN A 8 -0.33 14.19 -3.59
N PHE A 9 -1.20 13.69 -2.70
CA PHE A 9 -1.28 14.17 -1.32
C PHE A 9 0.06 14.04 -0.61
N TRP A 10 0.69 12.85 -0.62
CA TRP A 10 1.96 12.62 0.06
C TRP A 10 3.10 13.49 -0.47
N VAL A 11 3.18 13.67 -1.78
CA VAL A 11 4.19 14.52 -2.42
C VAL A 11 4.05 15.97 -2.00
N ASN A 12 2.81 16.47 -1.88
CA ASN A 12 2.54 17.82 -1.44
C ASN A 12 2.81 18.06 0.05
N GLN A 13 2.57 17.03 0.89
CA GLN A 13 2.84 17.10 2.34
C GLN A 13 4.35 17.01 2.64
N ASN A 14 5.06 16.13 1.97
CA ASN A 14 6.50 15.94 2.17
C ASN A 14 7.30 16.67 1.07
N ARG A 15 7.78 17.85 1.38
CA ARG A 15 8.56 18.70 0.47
C ARG A 15 10.08 18.47 0.52
N ASN A 16 10.54 17.44 1.22
CA ASN A 16 11.95 17.12 1.26
C ASN A 16 12.42 16.62 -0.13
N PRO A 17 13.38 17.29 -0.79
CA PRO A 17 13.82 16.93 -2.14
C PRO A 17 14.54 15.57 -2.20
N LYS A 18 14.97 15.06 -1.06
CA LYS A 18 15.61 13.73 -0.95
C LYS A 18 14.60 12.58 -0.83
N SER A 19 13.34 12.88 -0.54
CA SER A 19 12.29 11.85 -0.48
C SER A 19 12.03 11.27 -1.87
N ARG A 20 11.64 10.01 -1.92
CA ARG A 20 11.21 9.32 -3.13
C ARG A 20 9.86 8.67 -2.88
N PHE A 21 9.02 8.68 -3.90
CA PHE A 21 7.67 8.15 -3.86
C PHE A 21 7.52 7.09 -4.95
N TYR A 22 7.07 5.93 -4.56
CA TYR A 22 6.94 4.79 -5.45
C TYR A 22 5.48 4.34 -5.50
N GLY A 23 4.85 4.44 -6.65
CA GLY A 23 3.46 4.05 -6.86
C GLY A 23 3.38 2.72 -7.61
N PHE A 24 2.64 1.76 -7.05
CA PHE A 24 2.43 0.44 -7.65
C PHE A 24 0.95 0.22 -7.90
N ASP A 25 0.57 0.00 -9.14
CA ASP A 25 -0.81 -0.29 -9.52
C ASP A 25 -0.87 -0.94 -10.90
N THR A 26 -1.91 -1.69 -11.17
CA THR A 26 -2.21 -2.17 -12.52
C THR A 26 -2.78 -1.08 -13.40
N PHE A 27 -3.48 -0.11 -12.80
CA PHE A 27 -4.30 0.92 -13.44
C PHE A 27 -5.42 0.33 -14.32
N THR A 28 -5.77 -0.95 -14.08
CA THR A 28 -6.83 -1.67 -14.81
C THR A 28 -7.92 -2.20 -13.88
N GLY A 29 -7.95 -1.72 -12.63
CA GLY A 29 -8.87 -2.16 -11.60
C GLY A 29 -8.35 -3.32 -10.77
N LEU A 30 -9.24 -3.90 -9.97
CA LEU A 30 -8.93 -5.01 -9.07
C LEU A 30 -8.69 -6.31 -9.83
N ARG A 31 -7.90 -7.23 -9.23
CA ARG A 31 -7.66 -8.57 -9.81
C ARG A 31 -8.85 -9.49 -9.70
N GLU A 32 -9.65 -9.31 -8.66
CA GLU A 32 -10.82 -10.12 -8.33
C GLU A 32 -11.92 -9.24 -7.77
N GLU A 33 -13.10 -9.77 -7.62
CA GLU A 33 -14.19 -9.08 -6.96
C GLU A 33 -13.85 -8.84 -5.50
N TRP A 34 -14.10 -7.63 -5.04
CA TRP A 34 -13.91 -7.28 -3.63
C TRP A 34 -15.25 -7.24 -2.90
N LYS A 35 -15.33 -7.97 -1.80
CA LYS A 35 -16.50 -8.03 -0.93
C LYS A 35 -16.12 -7.50 0.45
N ASN A 36 -16.75 -6.43 0.85
CA ASN A 36 -16.57 -5.86 2.18
C ASN A 36 -17.89 -5.82 2.95
N LEU A 37 -17.85 -5.31 4.19
CA LEU A 37 -19.02 -5.26 5.08
C LEU A 37 -20.17 -4.39 4.54
N VAL A 38 -19.88 -3.44 3.67
CA VAL A 38 -20.87 -2.49 3.13
C VAL A 38 -21.29 -2.80 1.69
N GLY A 39 -20.72 -3.81 1.06
CA GLY A 39 -21.13 -4.17 -0.28
C GLY A 39 -20.14 -5.01 -1.07
N HIS A 40 -20.31 -4.96 -2.36
CA HIS A 40 -19.55 -5.70 -3.35
C HIS A 40 -19.03 -4.74 -4.42
N ARG A 41 -17.76 -4.89 -4.76
CA ARG A 41 -17.10 -4.14 -5.83
C ARG A 41 -16.62 -5.09 -6.92
N PRO A 42 -17.05 -4.93 -8.17
CA PRO A 42 -16.55 -5.73 -9.27
C PRO A 42 -15.06 -5.44 -9.55
N SER A 43 -14.39 -6.37 -10.19
CA SER A 43 -12.98 -6.23 -10.55
C SER A 43 -12.67 -5.02 -11.45
N SER A 44 -13.67 -4.51 -12.18
CA SER A 44 -13.53 -3.28 -12.98
C SER A 44 -13.54 -1.99 -12.17
N THR A 45 -13.76 -2.06 -10.87
CA THR A 45 -13.71 -0.88 -9.98
C THR A 45 -12.30 -0.28 -9.99
N TRP A 46 -12.21 1.04 -9.99
CA TRP A 46 -10.95 1.81 -10.06
C TRP A 46 -10.10 1.54 -11.30
N ASN A 47 -10.74 1.20 -12.41
CA ASN A 47 -10.08 1.02 -13.70
C ASN A 47 -9.82 2.38 -14.37
N CYS A 48 -8.56 2.66 -14.65
CA CYS A 48 -8.08 3.83 -15.41
C CYS A 48 -7.68 3.45 -16.85
N GLU A 49 -8.19 2.33 -17.38
CA GLU A 49 -7.86 1.81 -18.71
C GLU A 49 -6.34 1.63 -18.93
N GLY A 50 -5.63 1.41 -17.82
CA GLY A 50 -4.18 1.29 -17.81
C GLY A 50 -3.43 2.61 -17.89
N ASN A 51 -4.08 3.75 -17.77
CA ASN A 51 -3.41 5.04 -17.78
C ASN A 51 -2.79 5.35 -16.43
N VAL A 52 -1.49 5.66 -16.45
CA VAL A 52 -0.74 6.09 -15.27
C VAL A 52 -1.02 7.58 -15.03
N PRO A 53 -1.25 8.01 -13.77
CA PRO A 53 -1.47 9.42 -13.47
C PRO A 53 -0.32 10.32 -13.90
N GLU A 54 -0.62 11.44 -14.52
CA GLU A 54 0.35 12.47 -14.88
C GLU A 54 0.55 13.43 -13.70
N ILE A 55 1.60 13.21 -12.90
CA ILE A 55 1.99 14.08 -11.79
C ILE A 55 3.40 14.60 -12.06
N ASN A 56 3.53 15.92 -12.18
CA ASN A 56 4.81 16.57 -12.50
C ASN A 56 5.66 16.76 -11.24
N ASP A 57 6.29 15.67 -10.76
CA ASP A 57 7.26 15.69 -9.66
C ASP A 57 8.33 14.62 -9.89
N GLU A 58 9.58 15.03 -10.01
CA GLU A 58 10.73 14.14 -10.29
C GLU A 58 11.01 13.11 -9.18
N ARG A 59 10.42 13.28 -8.02
CA ARG A 59 10.56 12.33 -6.89
C ARG A 59 9.67 11.10 -7.02
N ILE A 60 8.73 11.10 -7.98
CA ILE A 60 7.75 10.02 -8.18
C ILE A 60 8.25 9.04 -9.24
N GLN A 61 8.07 7.77 -8.96
CA GLN A 61 8.21 6.71 -9.94
C GLN A 61 7.03 5.73 -9.84
N PHE A 62 6.38 5.46 -10.97
CA PHE A 62 5.30 4.49 -11.06
C PHE A 62 5.77 3.15 -11.61
N PHE A 63 5.25 2.07 -11.02
CA PHE A 63 5.46 0.70 -11.43
C PHE A 63 4.12 0.09 -11.86
N LYS A 64 3.82 0.18 -13.15
CA LYS A 64 2.58 -0.33 -13.72
C LYS A 64 2.62 -1.85 -13.84
N GLY A 65 1.65 -2.52 -13.23
CA GLY A 65 1.48 -3.97 -13.28
C GLY A 65 1.10 -4.56 -11.92
N LEU A 66 0.92 -5.87 -11.91
CA LEU A 66 0.69 -6.61 -10.67
C LEU A 66 1.90 -6.51 -9.74
N PHE A 67 1.67 -6.54 -8.44
CA PHE A 67 2.75 -6.57 -7.44
C PHE A 67 3.74 -7.71 -7.71
N GLN A 68 3.24 -8.89 -8.15
CA GLN A 68 4.05 -10.05 -8.51
C GLN A 68 5.02 -9.79 -9.67
N ASN A 69 4.74 -8.81 -10.51
CA ASN A 69 5.56 -8.48 -11.68
C ASN A 69 6.47 -7.26 -11.46
N THR A 70 6.18 -6.46 -10.45
CA THR A 70 6.79 -5.13 -10.26
C THR A 70 7.65 -5.04 -9.01
N ILE A 71 7.23 -5.59 -7.88
CA ILE A 71 7.94 -5.43 -6.60
C ILE A 71 9.34 -6.02 -6.64
N ASP A 72 9.54 -7.20 -7.21
CA ASP A 72 10.87 -7.80 -7.29
C ASP A 72 11.84 -7.01 -8.17
N LYS A 73 11.33 -6.38 -9.23
CA LYS A 73 12.13 -5.50 -10.08
C LYS A 73 12.52 -4.21 -9.34
N PHE A 74 11.60 -3.67 -8.59
CA PHE A 74 11.86 -2.52 -7.73
C PHE A 74 12.92 -2.84 -6.67
N LEU A 75 12.75 -3.93 -5.92
CA LEU A 75 13.65 -4.32 -4.83
C LEU A 75 15.09 -4.57 -5.28
N LYS A 76 15.31 -5.03 -6.51
CA LYS A 76 16.66 -5.22 -7.07
C LYS A 76 17.50 -3.95 -7.11
N ASN A 77 16.86 -2.79 -7.26
CA ASN A 77 17.49 -1.49 -7.41
C ASN A 77 17.18 -0.55 -6.26
N TYR A 78 16.44 -1.02 -5.25
CA TYR A 78 16.02 -0.19 -4.13
C TYR A 78 17.11 -0.15 -3.05
N GLU A 79 17.56 1.05 -2.75
CA GLU A 79 18.40 1.32 -1.60
C GLU A 79 17.54 1.73 -0.41
N PRO A 80 17.48 0.91 0.68
CA PRO A 80 16.64 1.19 1.82
C PRO A 80 16.94 2.54 2.46
N GLN A 81 15.91 3.34 2.61
CA GLN A 81 15.98 4.62 3.30
C GLN A 81 15.77 4.43 4.81
N LYS A 82 16.21 5.41 5.61
CA LYS A 82 16.08 5.33 7.07
C LYS A 82 14.62 5.30 7.53
N ASN A 83 13.77 6.09 6.89
CA ASN A 83 12.37 6.21 7.22
C ASN A 83 11.53 5.72 6.05
N ILE A 84 10.76 4.68 6.27
CA ILE A 84 9.89 4.08 5.26
C ILE A 84 8.45 4.22 5.74
N VAL A 85 7.61 4.75 4.85
CA VAL A 85 6.15 4.75 5.00
C VAL A 85 5.57 3.99 3.82
N ILE A 86 4.76 2.98 4.11
CA ILE A 86 4.03 2.19 3.13
C ILE A 86 2.55 2.56 3.27
N HIS A 87 1.93 3.07 2.23
CA HIS A 87 0.48 3.25 2.17
C HIS A 87 -0.11 2.05 1.42
N ASN A 88 -0.70 1.13 2.15
CA ASN A 88 -1.38 -0.03 1.60
C ASN A 88 -2.84 0.33 1.36
N ASP A 89 -3.20 0.46 0.10
CA ASP A 89 -4.51 0.75 -0.45
C ASP A 89 -4.70 -0.25 -1.59
N SER A 90 -4.76 -1.53 -1.20
CA SER A 90 -4.80 -2.64 -2.17
C SER A 90 -6.07 -3.47 -2.08
N ASP A 91 -6.96 -3.11 -1.15
CA ASP A 91 -8.28 -3.69 -0.90
C ASP A 91 -8.27 -5.19 -0.59
N LEU A 92 -7.59 -5.98 -1.39
CA LEU A 92 -7.65 -7.43 -1.39
C LEU A 92 -6.64 -8.07 -0.43
N TYR A 93 -7.09 -9.10 0.30
CA TYR A 93 -6.22 -9.94 1.14
C TYR A 93 -4.99 -10.45 0.38
N THR A 94 -5.20 -10.97 -0.82
CA THR A 94 -4.13 -11.56 -1.65
C THR A 94 -3.07 -10.55 -2.03
N SER A 95 -3.47 -9.33 -2.34
CA SER A 95 -2.56 -8.21 -2.67
C SER A 95 -1.79 -7.75 -1.45
N SER A 96 -2.49 -7.49 -0.34
CA SER A 96 -1.88 -7.03 0.91
C SER A 96 -0.90 -8.05 1.49
N LEU A 97 -1.27 -9.34 1.51
CA LEU A 97 -0.37 -10.37 2.02
C LEU A 97 0.89 -10.51 1.15
N TYR A 98 0.73 -10.48 -0.17
CA TYR A 98 1.88 -10.51 -1.08
C TYR A 98 2.80 -9.29 -0.85
N LEU A 99 2.23 -8.09 -0.77
CA LEU A 99 2.97 -6.87 -0.48
C LEU A 99 3.80 -7.00 0.80
N LEU A 100 3.17 -7.33 1.92
CA LEU A 100 3.82 -7.44 3.23
C LEU A 100 4.95 -8.49 3.23
N THR A 101 4.69 -9.65 2.64
CA THR A 101 5.69 -10.74 2.59
C THR A 101 6.87 -10.39 1.68
N ARG A 102 6.63 -9.75 0.53
CA ARG A 102 7.72 -9.36 -0.39
C ARG A 102 8.54 -8.19 0.10
N LEU A 103 7.94 -7.27 0.84
CA LEU A 103 8.64 -6.14 1.44
C LEU A 103 9.26 -6.47 2.82
N HIS A 104 9.17 -7.72 3.29
CA HIS A 104 9.64 -8.12 4.63
C HIS A 104 11.06 -7.63 4.94
N ASP A 105 11.98 -7.77 3.99
CA ASP A 105 13.38 -7.42 4.19
C ASP A 105 13.62 -5.91 4.32
N ILE A 106 12.71 -5.08 3.84
CA ILE A 106 12.80 -3.62 3.99
C ILE A 106 11.88 -3.07 5.11
N ILE A 107 10.89 -3.85 5.57
CA ILE A 107 10.10 -3.53 6.75
C ILE A 107 10.96 -3.72 7.99
N LYS A 108 11.54 -2.65 8.50
CA LYS A 108 12.40 -2.65 9.70
C LYS A 108 11.69 -2.01 10.88
N LYS A 109 12.39 -1.96 12.02
CA LYS A 109 11.97 -1.14 13.16
C LYS A 109 11.65 0.29 12.69
N ASP A 110 10.61 0.85 13.25
CA ASP A 110 10.09 2.20 12.95
C ASP A 110 9.47 2.37 11.54
N THR A 111 9.40 1.33 10.71
CA THR A 111 8.61 1.40 9.46
C THR A 111 7.15 1.61 9.81
N ILE A 112 6.52 2.58 9.14
CA ILE A 112 5.09 2.87 9.27
C ILE A 112 4.35 2.25 8.09
N ILE A 113 3.23 1.57 8.39
CA ILE A 113 2.27 1.16 7.36
C ILE A 113 0.93 1.83 7.66
N ILE A 114 0.34 2.40 6.65
CA ILE A 114 -1.01 2.97 6.67
C ILE A 114 -1.88 2.06 5.82
N PHE A 115 -2.96 1.56 6.41
CA PHE A 115 -3.96 0.74 5.74
C PHE A 115 -5.18 1.59 5.44
N ASP A 116 -5.75 1.45 4.25
CA ASP A 116 -6.88 2.24 3.79
C ASP A 116 -8.23 1.60 4.15
N GLU A 117 -8.30 0.28 4.17
CA GLU A 117 -9.53 -0.49 4.44
C GLU A 117 -9.35 -1.48 5.62
N PHE A 118 -8.79 -0.98 6.74
CA PHE A 118 -8.43 -1.83 7.89
C PHE A 118 -9.64 -2.46 8.59
N ASN A 119 -10.80 -1.78 8.55
CA ASN A 119 -12.04 -2.30 9.11
C ASN A 119 -12.62 -3.49 8.32
N ASN A 120 -12.16 -3.74 7.10
CA ASN A 120 -12.46 -4.96 6.38
C ASN A 120 -11.57 -6.10 6.88
N VAL A 121 -12.04 -6.76 7.96
CA VAL A 121 -11.28 -7.76 8.71
C VAL A 121 -10.86 -8.99 7.89
N MET A 122 -11.46 -9.22 6.72
CA MET A 122 -11.15 -10.37 5.88
C MET A 122 -10.02 -10.09 4.88
N ASP A 123 -9.64 -8.84 4.71
CA ASP A 123 -8.66 -8.40 3.71
C ASP A 123 -7.38 -7.83 4.35
N GLU A 124 -7.23 -6.52 4.45
CA GLU A 124 -5.98 -5.89 4.89
C GLU A 124 -5.60 -6.25 6.33
N PHE A 125 -6.57 -6.22 7.25
CA PHE A 125 -6.32 -6.64 8.63
C PHE A 125 -5.87 -8.10 8.71
N ARG A 126 -6.57 -9.02 8.03
CA ARG A 126 -6.19 -10.44 8.00
C ARG A 126 -4.81 -10.65 7.41
N ALA A 127 -4.46 -9.90 6.37
CA ALA A 127 -3.14 -9.97 5.76
C ALA A 127 -2.04 -9.55 6.74
N LEU A 128 -2.26 -8.47 7.49
CA LEU A 128 -1.36 -8.02 8.54
C LEU A 128 -1.22 -9.05 9.67
N ASP A 129 -2.34 -9.57 10.17
CA ASP A 129 -2.36 -10.57 11.25
C ASP A 129 -1.57 -11.82 10.84
N ASN A 130 -1.85 -12.38 9.67
CA ASN A 130 -1.15 -13.55 9.16
C ASN A 130 0.35 -13.26 8.91
N TYR A 131 0.69 -12.09 8.38
CA TYR A 131 2.08 -11.69 8.20
C TYR A 131 2.79 -11.58 9.56
N CYS A 132 2.21 -10.90 10.52
CA CYS A 132 2.80 -10.73 11.85
C CYS A 132 2.98 -12.06 12.59
N ALA A 133 1.99 -12.95 12.51
CA ALA A 133 2.08 -14.30 13.09
C ALA A 133 3.19 -15.12 12.43
N SER A 134 3.27 -15.11 11.09
CA SER A 134 4.22 -15.91 10.32
C SER A 134 5.68 -15.46 10.47
N TYR A 135 5.90 -14.16 10.62
CA TYR A 135 7.24 -13.55 10.72
C TYR A 135 7.61 -13.10 12.14
N TYR A 136 6.78 -13.44 13.15
CA TYR A 136 6.97 -13.04 14.54
C TYR A 136 7.15 -11.52 14.73
N ARG A 137 6.39 -10.73 13.95
CA ARG A 137 6.49 -9.26 13.98
C ARG A 137 5.53 -8.68 15.02
N LYS A 138 5.98 -7.58 15.62
CA LYS A 138 5.16 -6.78 16.55
C LYS A 138 5.04 -5.36 16.02
N TYR A 139 3.91 -4.75 16.33
CA TYR A 139 3.62 -3.37 15.96
C TYR A 139 2.79 -2.70 17.04
N LYS A 140 2.75 -1.39 16.99
CA LYS A 140 1.81 -0.55 17.75
C LYS A 140 0.96 0.26 16.79
N VAL A 141 -0.29 0.49 17.14
CA VAL A 141 -1.15 1.44 16.44
C VAL A 141 -0.74 2.84 16.83
N ILE A 142 -0.49 3.70 15.85
CA ILE A 142 -0.06 5.09 16.05
C ILE A 142 -1.08 6.13 15.56
N GLY A 143 -2.08 5.72 14.81
CA GLY A 143 -3.16 6.57 14.35
C GLY A 143 -4.34 5.76 13.84
N VAL A 144 -5.54 6.29 14.01
CA VAL A 144 -6.79 5.73 13.50
C VAL A 144 -7.71 6.87 13.08
N THR A 145 -8.63 6.60 12.15
CA THR A 145 -9.72 7.51 11.81
C THR A 145 -11.00 7.16 12.56
N ASP A 146 -11.88 8.15 12.74
CA ASP A 146 -13.13 7.98 13.53
C ASP A 146 -14.23 7.22 12.77
N ASP A 147 -14.02 6.90 11.51
CA ASP A 147 -14.94 6.22 10.61
C ASP A 147 -14.84 4.69 10.73
N PHE A 148 -15.11 4.16 11.91
CA PHE A 148 -15.05 2.72 12.22
C PHE A 148 -13.68 2.09 11.93
N TYR A 149 -12.58 2.83 12.18
CA TYR A 149 -11.20 2.36 11.95
C TYR A 149 -10.94 2.01 10.48
N GLN A 150 -11.54 2.72 9.55
CA GLN A 150 -11.31 2.49 8.12
C GLN A 150 -9.82 2.65 7.81
N HIS A 151 -9.23 3.77 8.22
CA HIS A 151 -7.79 3.99 8.06
C HIS A 151 -7.05 3.78 9.38
N VAL A 152 -6.02 2.96 9.35
CA VAL A 152 -5.18 2.68 10.52
C VAL A 152 -3.72 2.79 10.15
N ALA A 153 -2.97 3.55 10.94
CA ALA A 153 -1.52 3.62 10.85
C ALA A 153 -0.87 2.80 11.97
N ILE A 154 0.05 1.94 11.61
CA ILE A 154 0.86 1.15 12.54
C ILE A 154 2.34 1.45 12.38
N GLN A 155 3.11 1.21 13.43
CA GLN A 155 4.57 1.28 13.42
C GLN A 155 5.14 -0.04 13.95
N PHE A 156 6.08 -0.62 13.23
CA PHE A 156 6.79 -1.84 13.67
C PHE A 156 7.83 -1.53 14.75
N ASP A 157 7.98 -2.51 15.69
CA ASP A 157 8.98 -2.48 16.76
C ASP A 157 10.39 -2.80 16.25
#